data_02238e11b7eaa291eabbce938c8fa0ff
#
_entry.id   02238e11b7eaa291eabbce938c8fa0ff
#
_cell.length_a   1.000
_cell.length_b   1.000
_cell.length_c   1.000
_cell.angle_alpha   90.00
_cell.angle_beta   90.00
_cell.angle_gamma   90.00
#
_symmetry.space_group_name_H-M   'P 1'
#
loop_
_entity.id
_entity.type
_entity.pdbx_description
1 polymer ?
#
loop_
_entity_poly.entity_id
_entity_poly.type
_entity_poly.pdbx_seq_one_letter_code
_entity_poly.pdbx_strand_id
1 'polypeptide(L)'
;MEAAGNARTSTVGAQEHAWARVLWDFHTAPATDDGQGGPKGDIVLALGSHDVRVAHHAARLWRRGAAPLVVFSGDRGRRTGGGDGHRRWARSEAEVFAEASGLPPEAVLLEDRATNTGQNFSCARRLCQERGIGVRTAVATAKPYMARRALASAAVHWPGVTWAFNAFGGGYEGYTDDEHRPEELIAFLVGDLQRLAVYAERGWSAPVEVPPQVREAYAALVDAGFTAHLVSSAPTLPW
;
A
#
# COMPACT_ATOMS: atom_id res chain seq x y z
N MET A 1 0.18 19.65 41.82
CA MET A 1 1.51 19.66 41.16
C MET A 1 1.32 18.86 39.87
N GLU A 2 0.92 19.55 38.81
CA GLU A 2 0.59 18.98 37.49
C GLU A 2 1.88 18.69 36.74
N ALA A 3 2.05 17.45 36.36
CA ALA A 3 3.04 17.08 35.37
C ALA A 3 2.42 17.27 33.97
N ALA A 4 2.61 18.44 33.39
CA ALA A 4 2.33 18.70 31.99
C ALA A 4 3.28 17.85 31.16
N GLY A 5 2.75 16.76 30.61
CA GLY A 5 3.40 15.99 29.57
C GLY A 5 3.58 16.85 28.33
N ASN A 6 4.79 17.32 28.12
CA ASN A 6 5.22 18.09 26.97
C ASN A 6 5.20 17.17 25.73
N ALA A 7 4.07 17.12 25.02
CA ALA A 7 4.01 16.55 23.68
C ALA A 7 4.90 17.43 22.78
N ARG A 8 6.15 17.00 22.58
CA ARG A 8 7.03 17.58 21.57
C ARG A 8 6.35 17.36 20.22
N THR A 9 5.82 18.41 19.62
CA THR A 9 5.60 18.49 18.18
C THR A 9 6.99 18.44 17.53
N SER A 10 7.49 17.25 17.30
CA SER A 10 8.75 17.02 16.61
C SER A 10 8.48 17.34 15.15
N THR A 11 8.86 18.52 14.71
CA THR A 11 8.94 18.85 13.27
C THR A 11 10.04 17.97 12.69
N VAL A 12 9.71 17.17 11.67
CA VAL A 12 10.68 16.36 10.91
C VAL A 12 11.77 17.27 10.36
N GLY A 13 13.03 16.96 10.60
CA GLY A 13 14.17 17.75 10.16
C GLY A 13 14.45 17.54 8.66
N ALA A 14 15.25 18.43 8.08
CA ALA A 14 15.61 18.37 6.66
C ALA A 14 16.32 17.06 6.30
N GLN A 15 17.13 16.52 7.22
CA GLN A 15 17.88 15.28 7.00
C GLN A 15 16.95 14.06 7.02
N GLU A 16 16.00 13.99 7.94
CA GLU A 16 14.99 12.93 7.98
C GLU A 16 14.12 12.95 6.71
N HIS A 17 13.76 14.13 6.23
CA HIS A 17 13.08 14.26 4.93
C HIS A 17 13.95 13.76 3.77
N ALA A 18 15.26 14.00 3.77
CA ALA A 18 16.16 13.50 2.74
C ALA A 18 16.21 11.96 2.73
N TRP A 19 16.37 11.33 3.89
CA TRP A 19 16.33 9.86 4.02
C TRP A 19 14.96 9.29 3.65
N ALA A 20 13.88 9.95 4.03
CA ALA A 20 12.52 9.52 3.68
C ALA A 20 12.29 9.53 2.16
N ARG A 21 12.84 10.49 1.41
CA ARG A 21 12.79 10.49 -0.05
C ARG A 21 13.50 9.28 -0.65
N VAL A 22 14.66 8.89 -0.12
CA VAL A 22 15.36 7.68 -0.57
C VAL A 22 14.47 6.44 -0.41
N LEU A 23 13.79 6.31 0.73
CA LEU A 23 12.86 5.21 0.94
C LEU A 23 11.62 5.32 0.03
N TRP A 24 11.07 6.50 -0.12
CA TRP A 24 9.92 6.74 -1.01
C TRP A 24 10.23 6.34 -2.44
N ASP A 25 11.35 6.81 -3.00
CA ASP A 25 11.75 6.51 -4.37
C ASP A 25 11.98 5.01 -4.57
N PHE A 26 12.61 4.35 -3.60
CA PHE A 26 12.77 2.90 -3.63
C PHE A 26 11.42 2.18 -3.62
N HIS A 27 10.49 2.56 -2.77
CA HIS A 27 9.19 1.92 -2.66
C HIS A 27 8.31 2.12 -3.90
N THR A 28 8.36 3.31 -4.49
CA THR A 28 7.51 3.70 -5.62
C THR A 28 8.09 3.33 -6.98
N ALA A 29 9.38 3.04 -7.09
CA ALA A 29 10.06 2.74 -8.35
C ALA A 29 9.40 1.70 -9.25
N PRO A 30 8.69 0.64 -8.72
CA PRO A 30 7.97 -0.30 -9.56
C PRO A 30 6.67 0.23 -10.15
N ALA A 31 6.20 1.42 -9.73
CA ALA A 31 4.98 1.98 -10.29
C ALA A 31 5.20 2.41 -11.74
N THR A 32 4.30 2.00 -12.61
CA THR A 32 4.35 2.34 -14.03
C THR A 32 3.35 3.44 -14.34
N ASP A 33 3.85 4.58 -14.80
CA ASP A 33 3.05 5.59 -15.49
C ASP A 33 3.77 5.87 -16.81
N ASP A 34 3.22 5.34 -17.91
CA ASP A 34 3.84 5.47 -19.24
C ASP A 34 3.41 6.75 -19.98
N GLY A 35 2.66 7.64 -19.32
CA GLY A 35 2.14 8.86 -19.90
C GLY A 35 1.14 8.66 -21.07
N GLN A 36 0.91 7.43 -21.49
CA GLN A 36 0.08 7.05 -22.65
C GLN A 36 -1.18 6.25 -22.29
N GLY A 37 -1.71 6.43 -21.10
CA GLY A 37 -2.93 5.75 -20.64
C GLY A 37 -2.70 4.72 -19.54
N GLY A 38 -1.46 4.47 -19.18
CA GLY A 38 -1.07 3.55 -18.13
C GLY A 38 -1.16 2.06 -18.54
N PRO A 39 -0.75 1.16 -17.64
CA PRO A 39 -0.79 -0.29 -17.88
C PRO A 39 -2.23 -0.76 -18.07
N LYS A 40 -2.40 -1.81 -18.91
CA LYS A 40 -3.68 -2.46 -19.16
C LYS A 40 -3.68 -3.88 -18.60
N GLY A 41 -4.87 -4.34 -18.20
CA GLY A 41 -5.06 -5.69 -17.67
C GLY A 41 -6.50 -6.19 -17.81
N ASP A 42 -6.72 -7.41 -17.39
CA ASP A 42 -8.05 -8.01 -17.33
C ASP A 42 -8.87 -7.42 -16.18
N ILE A 43 -8.18 -6.99 -15.12
CA ILE A 43 -8.75 -6.30 -13.95
C ILE A 43 -7.84 -5.17 -13.45
N VAL A 44 -8.43 -4.19 -12.77
CA VAL A 44 -7.75 -3.35 -11.78
C VAL A 44 -8.05 -3.92 -10.40
N LEU A 45 -7.02 -4.23 -9.60
CA LEU A 45 -7.15 -4.63 -8.21
C LEU A 45 -6.75 -3.48 -7.29
N ALA A 46 -7.73 -2.88 -6.61
CA ALA A 46 -7.51 -1.83 -5.63
C ALA A 46 -7.41 -2.44 -4.22
N LEU A 47 -6.22 -2.32 -3.62
CA LEU A 47 -5.95 -2.84 -2.28
C LEU A 47 -6.53 -1.89 -1.23
N GLY A 48 -7.36 -2.42 -0.34
CA GLY A 48 -8.02 -1.67 0.70
C GLY A 48 -7.06 -0.95 1.65
N SER A 49 -7.50 0.20 2.12
CA SER A 49 -6.82 1.02 3.12
C SER A 49 -7.74 2.12 3.64
N HIS A 50 -7.26 2.90 4.62
CA HIS A 50 -7.96 4.10 5.09
C HIS A 50 -7.94 5.27 4.09
N ASP A 51 -7.10 5.22 3.05
CA ASP A 51 -6.90 6.30 2.08
C ASP A 51 -7.80 6.12 0.86
N VAL A 52 -8.90 6.86 0.82
CA VAL A 52 -9.90 6.80 -0.27
C VAL A 52 -9.36 7.33 -1.63
N ARG A 53 -8.21 8.01 -1.64
CA ARG A 53 -7.55 8.40 -2.90
C ARG A 53 -7.24 7.20 -3.79
N VAL A 54 -7.04 6.01 -3.18
CA VAL A 54 -6.86 4.74 -3.91
C VAL A 54 -8.12 4.41 -4.73
N ALA A 55 -9.30 4.54 -4.14
CA ALA A 55 -10.57 4.28 -4.85
C ALA A 55 -10.78 5.25 -6.01
N HIS A 56 -10.54 6.54 -5.78
CA HIS A 56 -10.61 7.55 -6.84
C HIS A 56 -9.62 7.27 -7.97
N HIS A 57 -8.42 6.77 -7.63
CA HIS A 57 -7.43 6.41 -8.64
C HIS A 57 -7.83 5.17 -9.43
N ALA A 58 -8.32 4.12 -8.77
CA ALA A 58 -8.87 2.94 -9.44
C ALA A 58 -9.99 3.31 -10.42
N ALA A 59 -10.88 4.23 -10.04
CA ALA A 59 -11.92 4.74 -10.92
C ALA A 59 -11.36 5.51 -12.13
N ARG A 60 -10.27 6.27 -11.94
CA ARG A 60 -9.59 6.94 -13.07
C ARG A 60 -8.95 5.91 -14.02
N LEU A 61 -8.32 4.87 -13.50
CA LEU A 61 -7.77 3.78 -14.32
C LEU A 61 -8.86 3.12 -15.17
N TRP A 62 -9.98 2.77 -14.56
CA TRP A 62 -11.12 2.19 -15.27
C TRP A 62 -11.65 3.13 -16.38
N ARG A 63 -11.88 4.42 -16.07
CA ARG A 63 -12.37 5.41 -17.05
C ARG A 63 -11.40 5.61 -18.21
N ARG A 64 -10.11 5.38 -18.02
CA ARG A 64 -9.08 5.40 -19.08
C ARG A 64 -8.97 4.08 -19.84
N GLY A 65 -9.79 3.08 -19.51
CA GLY A 65 -9.78 1.77 -20.17
C GLY A 65 -8.62 0.88 -19.78
N ALA A 66 -8.07 1.04 -18.55
CA ALA A 66 -7.02 0.18 -18.04
C ALA A 66 -7.51 -1.28 -17.87
N ALA A 67 -8.78 -1.49 -17.51
CA ALA A 67 -9.40 -2.79 -17.45
C ALA A 67 -10.93 -2.66 -17.50
N PRO A 68 -11.68 -3.72 -17.90
CA PRO A 68 -13.14 -3.71 -17.88
C PRO A 68 -13.74 -3.77 -16.47
N LEU A 69 -13.01 -4.30 -15.49
CA LEU A 69 -13.48 -4.52 -14.12
C LEU A 69 -12.50 -3.95 -13.10
N VAL A 70 -13.06 -3.45 -12.00
CA VAL A 70 -12.31 -3.07 -10.79
C VAL A 70 -12.71 -3.99 -9.63
N VAL A 71 -11.73 -4.65 -9.04
CA VAL A 71 -11.89 -5.41 -7.80
C VAL A 71 -11.45 -4.53 -6.65
N PHE A 72 -12.35 -4.13 -5.78
CA PHE A 72 -12.04 -3.52 -4.50
C PHE A 72 -11.89 -4.63 -3.47
N SER A 73 -10.72 -4.74 -2.84
CA SER A 73 -10.41 -5.83 -1.92
C SER A 73 -9.94 -5.32 -0.57
N GLY A 74 -10.59 -5.76 0.48
CA GLY A 74 -10.25 -5.51 1.88
C GLY A 74 -11.46 -5.43 2.79
N ASP A 75 -11.40 -6.12 3.95
CA ASP A 75 -12.33 -5.89 5.07
C ASP A 75 -11.87 -4.64 5.84
N ARG A 76 -11.35 -4.83 7.00
CA ARG A 76 -10.83 -3.75 7.86
C ARG A 76 -9.41 -4.08 8.26
N GLY A 77 -8.50 -3.24 7.79
CA GLY A 77 -7.11 -3.30 8.22
C GLY A 77 -6.92 -2.74 9.63
N ARG A 78 -5.66 -2.60 10.06
CA ARG A 78 -5.34 -2.16 11.43
C ARG A 78 -5.99 -0.82 11.78
N ARG A 79 -5.90 0.19 10.91
CA ARG A 79 -6.46 1.53 11.16
C ARG A 79 -7.99 1.53 11.09
N THR A 80 -8.54 1.00 10.05
CA THR A 80 -9.99 0.95 9.81
C THR A 80 -10.72 -0.02 10.74
N GLY A 81 -9.99 -0.97 11.33
CA GLY A 81 -10.47 -1.89 12.36
C GLY A 81 -10.44 -1.33 13.79
N GLY A 82 -9.98 -0.09 13.98
CA GLY A 82 -9.93 0.56 15.29
C GLY A 82 -8.59 0.41 16.02
N GLY A 83 -7.54 -0.05 15.33
CA GLY A 83 -6.17 -0.05 15.87
C GLY A 83 -5.57 1.34 15.89
N ASP A 84 -4.49 1.51 16.67
CA ASP A 84 -3.73 2.75 16.80
C ASP A 84 -4.57 3.98 17.23
N GLY A 85 -5.66 3.76 17.99
CA GLY A 85 -6.56 4.84 18.44
C GLY A 85 -7.53 5.36 17.37
N HIS A 86 -7.54 4.79 16.18
CA HIS A 86 -8.48 5.17 15.13
C HIS A 86 -9.88 4.60 15.35
N ARG A 87 -10.89 5.32 14.84
CA ARG A 87 -12.27 4.82 14.89
C ARG A 87 -12.46 3.65 13.93
N ARG A 88 -13.05 2.57 14.43
CA ARG A 88 -13.43 1.43 13.59
C ARG A 88 -14.47 1.86 12.55
N TRP A 89 -14.26 1.50 11.30
CA TRP A 89 -15.23 1.70 10.23
C TRP A 89 -16.42 0.73 10.39
N ALA A 90 -17.61 1.21 10.05
CA ALA A 90 -18.81 0.39 10.08
C ALA A 90 -18.83 -0.64 8.95
N ARG A 91 -18.27 -0.25 7.77
CA ARG A 91 -18.20 -1.07 6.55
C ARG A 91 -16.76 -1.49 6.26
N SER A 92 -16.62 -2.49 5.37
CA SER A 92 -15.32 -2.92 4.84
C SER A 92 -14.64 -1.81 4.01
N GLU A 93 -13.32 -1.89 3.87
CA GLU A 93 -12.57 -0.97 3.00
C GLU A 93 -13.03 -1.09 1.54
N ALA A 94 -13.36 -2.32 1.10
CA ALA A 94 -13.89 -2.57 -0.25
C ALA A 94 -15.22 -1.86 -0.51
N GLU A 95 -16.16 -1.91 0.45
CA GLU A 95 -17.46 -1.22 0.34
C GLU A 95 -17.29 0.31 0.32
N VAL A 96 -16.44 0.84 1.20
CA VAL A 96 -16.14 2.28 1.23
C VAL A 96 -15.49 2.74 -0.08
N PHE A 97 -14.58 1.93 -0.64
CA PHE A 97 -13.93 2.22 -1.90
C PHE A 97 -14.89 2.17 -3.08
N ALA A 98 -15.79 1.18 -3.12
CA ALA A 98 -16.80 1.09 -4.17
C ALA A 98 -17.68 2.33 -4.21
N GLU A 99 -18.18 2.76 -3.05
CA GLU A 99 -18.99 3.98 -2.95
C GLU A 99 -18.19 5.23 -3.36
N ALA A 100 -16.98 5.41 -2.83
CA ALA A 100 -16.13 6.56 -3.15
C ALA A 100 -15.72 6.62 -4.62
N SER A 101 -15.64 5.46 -5.31
CA SER A 101 -15.23 5.39 -6.71
C SER A 101 -16.24 6.01 -7.67
N GLY A 102 -17.52 5.96 -7.34
CA GLY A 102 -18.62 6.35 -8.20
C GLY A 102 -18.69 5.55 -9.51
N LEU A 103 -18.17 4.31 -9.50
CA LEU A 103 -18.25 3.41 -10.65
C LEU A 103 -19.62 2.73 -10.71
N PRO A 104 -20.09 2.37 -11.92
CA PRO A 104 -21.33 1.62 -12.06
C PRO A 104 -21.16 0.20 -11.50
N PRO A 105 -22.22 -0.38 -10.89
CA PRO A 105 -22.14 -1.68 -10.20
C PRO A 105 -21.61 -2.82 -11.07
N GLU A 106 -21.89 -2.81 -12.36
CA GLU A 106 -21.42 -3.82 -13.33
C GLU A 106 -19.91 -3.79 -13.58
N ALA A 107 -19.25 -2.68 -13.25
CA ALA A 107 -17.80 -2.53 -13.37
C ALA A 107 -17.06 -2.90 -12.08
N VAL A 108 -17.77 -3.25 -10.99
CA VAL A 108 -17.20 -3.42 -9.66
C VAL A 108 -17.39 -4.84 -9.15
N LEU A 109 -16.32 -5.41 -8.60
CA LEU A 109 -16.37 -6.61 -7.78
C LEU A 109 -15.91 -6.26 -6.36
N LEU A 110 -16.64 -6.74 -5.36
CA LEU A 110 -16.31 -6.55 -3.95
C LEU A 110 -15.71 -7.82 -3.36
N GLU A 111 -14.54 -7.69 -2.77
CA GLU A 111 -13.90 -8.69 -1.93
C GLU A 111 -13.72 -8.07 -0.53
N ASP A 112 -14.50 -8.48 0.43
CA ASP A 112 -14.65 -7.86 1.75
C ASP A 112 -14.10 -8.71 2.92
N ARG A 113 -13.23 -9.69 2.62
CA ARG A 113 -12.70 -10.63 3.63
C ARG A 113 -11.23 -10.42 3.93
N ALA A 114 -10.47 -9.87 2.99
CA ALA A 114 -9.04 -9.68 3.14
C ALA A 114 -8.71 -8.69 4.27
N THR A 115 -7.78 -9.05 5.15
CA THR A 115 -7.33 -8.21 6.26
C THR A 115 -5.87 -7.77 6.14
N ASN A 116 -5.19 -8.20 5.08
CA ASN A 116 -3.80 -7.85 4.80
C ASN A 116 -3.50 -7.95 3.30
N THR A 117 -2.34 -7.43 2.89
CA THR A 117 -1.95 -7.34 1.48
C THR A 117 -1.92 -8.71 0.78
N GLY A 118 -1.40 -9.75 1.41
CA GLY A 118 -1.38 -11.09 0.81
C GLY A 118 -2.79 -11.64 0.57
N GLN A 119 -3.69 -11.43 1.54
CA GLN A 119 -5.08 -11.83 1.41
C GLN A 119 -5.82 -11.02 0.34
N ASN A 120 -5.51 -9.73 0.15
CA ASN A 120 -6.10 -8.97 -0.96
C ASN A 120 -5.88 -9.68 -2.30
N PHE A 121 -4.68 -10.21 -2.56
CA PHE A 121 -4.41 -10.98 -3.77
C PHE A 121 -5.08 -12.35 -3.77
N SER A 122 -4.92 -13.13 -2.71
CA SER A 122 -5.45 -14.50 -2.67
C SER A 122 -6.98 -14.56 -2.65
N CYS A 123 -7.65 -13.65 -1.94
CA CYS A 123 -9.11 -13.58 -1.90
C CYS A 123 -9.69 -13.03 -3.22
N ALA A 124 -9.05 -11.99 -3.81
CA ALA A 124 -9.45 -11.49 -5.12
C ALA A 124 -9.28 -12.55 -6.22
N ARG A 125 -8.17 -13.32 -6.18
CA ARG A 125 -7.98 -14.48 -7.07
C ARG A 125 -9.14 -15.46 -6.97
N ARG A 126 -9.50 -15.86 -5.74
CA ARG A 126 -10.61 -16.78 -5.50
C ARG A 126 -11.93 -16.21 -6.03
N LEU A 127 -12.23 -14.94 -5.73
CA LEU A 127 -13.43 -14.27 -6.23
C LEU A 127 -13.51 -14.29 -7.77
N CYS A 128 -12.41 -13.97 -8.47
CA CYS A 128 -12.36 -14.03 -9.93
C CYS A 128 -12.62 -15.45 -10.44
N GLN A 129 -12.01 -16.48 -9.82
CA GLN A 129 -12.22 -17.88 -10.18
C GLN A 129 -13.69 -18.30 -9.99
N GLU A 130 -14.32 -17.96 -8.87
CA GLU A 130 -15.74 -18.24 -8.57
C GLU A 130 -16.68 -17.55 -9.57
N ARG A 131 -16.27 -16.43 -10.14
CA ARG A 131 -17.04 -15.68 -11.16
C ARG A 131 -16.69 -16.08 -12.61
N GLY A 132 -15.80 -17.04 -12.81
CA GLY A 132 -15.36 -17.47 -14.15
C GLY A 132 -14.51 -16.42 -14.89
N ILE A 133 -13.90 -15.47 -14.17
CA ILE A 133 -13.08 -14.41 -14.74
C ILE A 133 -11.64 -14.91 -14.84
N GLY A 134 -11.16 -15.10 -16.08
CA GLY A 134 -9.76 -15.41 -16.35
C GLY A 134 -8.90 -14.15 -16.25
N VAL A 135 -7.85 -14.20 -15.44
CA VAL A 135 -6.91 -13.08 -15.26
C VAL A 135 -5.51 -13.54 -15.63
N ARG A 136 -4.92 -12.92 -16.66
CA ARG A 136 -3.54 -13.13 -17.10
C ARG A 136 -2.67 -11.91 -16.90
N THR A 137 -3.27 -10.72 -17.01
CA THR A 137 -2.65 -9.44 -16.78
C THR A 137 -3.52 -8.62 -15.86
N ALA A 138 -2.92 -7.89 -14.92
CA ALA A 138 -3.69 -7.07 -13.99
C ALA A 138 -2.91 -5.83 -13.55
N VAL A 139 -3.65 -4.79 -13.18
CA VAL A 139 -3.10 -3.57 -12.61
C VAL A 139 -3.46 -3.51 -11.13
N ALA A 140 -2.47 -3.60 -10.25
CA ALA A 140 -2.67 -3.33 -8.83
C ALA A 140 -2.59 -1.83 -8.56
N THR A 141 -3.44 -1.34 -7.67
CA THR A 141 -3.37 0.04 -7.16
C THR A 141 -3.56 0.07 -5.65
N ALA A 142 -2.76 0.90 -5.00
CA ALA A 142 -2.77 1.13 -3.57
C ALA A 142 -2.14 2.51 -3.27
N LYS A 143 -1.84 2.80 -2.01
CA LYS A 143 -1.00 3.95 -1.65
C LYS A 143 0.34 3.84 -2.38
N PRO A 144 0.88 4.93 -2.95
CA PRO A 144 2.06 4.87 -3.85
C PRO A 144 3.25 4.09 -3.27
N TYR A 145 3.58 4.32 -2.02
CA TYR A 145 4.71 3.65 -1.35
C TYR A 145 4.51 2.15 -1.10
N MET A 146 3.33 1.61 -1.36
CA MET A 146 3.08 0.18 -1.28
C MET A 146 3.48 -0.59 -2.54
N ALA A 147 3.88 0.07 -3.64
CA ALA A 147 4.07 -0.55 -4.95
C ALA A 147 4.99 -1.79 -4.88
N ARG A 148 6.17 -1.63 -4.33
CA ARG A 148 7.16 -2.72 -4.23
C ARG A 148 6.66 -3.88 -3.39
N ARG A 149 6.08 -3.59 -2.23
CA ARG A 149 5.55 -4.61 -1.32
C ARG A 149 4.32 -5.32 -1.90
N ALA A 150 3.45 -4.59 -2.58
CA ALA A 150 2.28 -5.17 -3.25
C ALA A 150 2.71 -6.15 -4.34
N LEU A 151 3.64 -5.77 -5.22
CA LEU A 151 4.12 -6.66 -6.28
C LEU A 151 4.86 -7.88 -5.74
N ALA A 152 5.68 -7.72 -4.69
CA ALA A 152 6.34 -8.85 -4.02
C ALA A 152 5.32 -9.83 -3.40
N SER A 153 4.22 -9.32 -2.84
CA SER A 153 3.12 -10.14 -2.33
C SER A 153 2.33 -10.81 -3.46
N ALA A 154 2.05 -10.09 -4.55
CA ALA A 154 1.36 -10.63 -5.72
C ALA A 154 2.06 -11.87 -6.31
N ALA A 155 3.38 -11.83 -6.40
CA ALA A 155 4.19 -12.93 -6.93
C ALA A 155 3.98 -14.26 -6.18
N VAL A 156 3.67 -14.19 -4.88
CA VAL A 156 3.41 -15.38 -4.04
C VAL A 156 1.93 -15.74 -3.99
N HIS A 157 1.05 -14.75 -3.82
CA HIS A 157 -0.37 -15.00 -3.53
C HIS A 157 -1.26 -15.12 -4.78
N TRP A 158 -0.79 -14.61 -5.92
CA TRP A 158 -1.45 -14.78 -7.21
C TRP A 158 -0.42 -14.98 -8.33
N PRO A 159 0.33 -16.11 -8.29
CA PRO A 159 1.31 -16.43 -9.32
C PRO A 159 0.63 -16.69 -10.68
N GLY A 160 1.41 -16.51 -11.76
CA GLY A 160 0.93 -16.72 -13.13
C GLY A 160 0.18 -15.53 -13.74
N VAL A 161 0.01 -14.45 -13.00
CA VAL A 161 -0.50 -13.17 -13.52
C VAL A 161 0.67 -12.22 -13.71
N THR A 162 0.69 -11.53 -14.85
CA THR A 162 1.61 -10.41 -15.05
C THR A 162 1.03 -9.16 -14.40
N TRP A 163 1.67 -8.72 -13.33
CA TRP A 163 1.24 -7.57 -12.55
C TRP A 163 1.96 -6.30 -12.96
N ALA A 164 1.20 -5.24 -13.20
CA ALA A 164 1.68 -3.87 -13.17
C ALA A 164 1.16 -3.19 -11.89
N PHE A 165 1.82 -2.14 -11.46
CA PHE A 165 1.33 -1.29 -10.36
C PHE A 165 1.20 0.14 -10.85
N ASN A 166 0.07 0.77 -10.58
CA ASN A 166 -0.15 2.18 -10.87
C ASN A 166 -0.83 2.86 -9.68
N ALA A 167 -0.34 4.02 -9.29
CA ALA A 167 -0.86 4.78 -8.17
C ALA A 167 -1.01 6.26 -8.52
N PHE A 168 -1.76 6.98 -7.69
CA PHE A 168 -1.87 8.42 -7.83
C PHE A 168 -0.51 9.09 -7.57
N GLY A 169 -0.27 10.18 -8.32
CA GLY A 169 0.99 10.94 -8.25
C GLY A 169 1.03 11.92 -7.09
N GLY A 170 2.08 12.73 -7.09
CA GLY A 170 2.32 13.80 -6.11
C GLY A 170 3.71 13.75 -5.48
N GLY A 171 4.40 12.62 -5.64
CA GLY A 171 5.71 12.42 -5.00
C GLY A 171 5.62 12.36 -3.48
N TYR A 172 6.77 12.37 -2.82
CA TYR A 172 6.87 12.37 -1.36
C TYR A 172 6.21 13.61 -0.76
N GLU A 173 6.51 14.78 -1.28
CA GLU A 173 6.00 16.07 -0.79
C GLU A 173 4.48 16.23 -1.02
N GLY A 174 3.99 15.76 -2.16
CA GLY A 174 2.57 15.87 -2.52
C GLY A 174 1.70 14.79 -1.90
N TYR A 175 2.28 13.81 -1.21
CA TYR A 175 1.52 12.78 -0.51
C TYR A 175 0.99 13.27 0.84
N THR A 176 1.72 14.17 1.50
CA THR A 176 1.39 14.67 2.84
C THR A 176 0.32 15.77 2.80
N ASP A 177 -0.59 15.71 3.75
CA ASP A 177 -1.65 16.68 4.02
C ASP A 177 -2.01 16.64 5.53
N ASP A 178 -3.10 17.26 5.93
CA ASP A 178 -3.54 17.30 7.34
C ASP A 178 -3.87 15.90 7.90
N GLU A 179 -4.27 14.95 7.03
CA GLU A 179 -4.57 13.57 7.42
C GLU A 179 -3.34 12.64 7.30
N HIS A 180 -2.38 12.99 6.45
CA HIS A 180 -1.17 12.20 6.16
C HIS A 180 0.08 12.97 6.55
N ARG A 181 0.32 13.07 7.85
CA ARG A 181 1.46 13.85 8.39
C ARG A 181 2.81 13.22 8.01
N PRO A 182 3.86 14.04 7.79
CA PRO A 182 5.19 13.55 7.43
C PRO A 182 5.74 12.49 8.38
N GLU A 183 5.59 12.68 9.70
CA GLU A 183 6.11 11.75 10.71
C GLU A 183 5.50 10.36 10.55
N GLU A 184 4.21 10.30 10.28
CA GLU A 184 3.51 9.04 10.11
C GLU A 184 3.88 8.39 8.78
N LEU A 185 3.98 9.18 7.69
CA LEU A 185 4.43 8.68 6.40
C LEU A 185 5.82 8.05 6.50
N ILE A 186 6.78 8.72 7.17
CA ILE A 186 8.13 8.18 7.36
C ILE A 186 8.08 6.86 8.12
N ALA A 187 7.30 6.79 9.19
CA ALA A 187 7.14 5.54 9.94
C ALA A 187 6.53 4.42 9.09
N PHE A 188 5.60 4.72 8.17
CA PHE A 188 5.10 3.74 7.20
C PHE A 188 6.19 3.28 6.22
N LEU A 189 7.00 4.20 5.66
CA LEU A 189 8.09 3.85 4.76
C LEU A 189 9.10 2.92 5.43
N VAL A 190 9.49 3.24 6.66
CA VAL A 190 10.38 2.41 7.48
C VAL A 190 9.75 1.04 7.75
N GLY A 191 8.49 1.00 8.21
CA GLY A 191 7.80 -0.25 8.48
C GLY A 191 7.59 -1.11 7.24
N ASP A 192 7.32 -0.53 6.08
CA ASP A 192 7.14 -1.27 4.83
C ASP A 192 8.46 -1.82 4.29
N LEU A 193 9.59 -1.12 4.49
CA LEU A 193 10.90 -1.65 4.14
C LEU A 193 11.25 -2.88 4.99
N GLN A 194 11.03 -2.82 6.30
CA GLN A 194 11.22 -3.98 7.19
C GLN A 194 10.36 -5.17 6.75
N ARG A 195 9.11 -4.92 6.37
CA ARG A 195 8.21 -5.98 5.92
C ARG A 195 8.68 -6.69 4.67
N LEU A 196 9.40 -6.02 3.76
CA LEU A 196 9.96 -6.70 2.59
C LEU A 196 10.89 -7.84 2.99
N ALA A 197 11.76 -7.63 3.98
CA ALA A 197 12.65 -8.67 4.48
C ALA A 197 11.89 -9.74 5.29
N VAL A 198 11.15 -9.31 6.32
CA VAL A 198 10.46 -10.22 7.24
C VAL A 198 9.42 -11.10 6.52
N TYR A 199 8.73 -10.56 5.53
CA TYR A 199 7.72 -11.32 4.80
C TYR A 199 8.34 -12.28 3.79
N ALA A 200 9.49 -11.93 3.21
CA ALA A 200 10.25 -12.85 2.35
C ALA A 200 10.77 -14.05 3.16
N GLU A 201 11.34 -13.85 4.33
CA GLU A 201 11.77 -14.95 5.25
C GLU A 201 10.61 -15.87 5.64
N ARG A 202 9.40 -15.34 5.77
CA ARG A 202 8.19 -16.11 6.10
C ARG A 202 7.51 -16.73 4.88
N GLY A 203 8.03 -16.51 3.67
CA GLY A 203 7.40 -16.96 2.43
C GLY A 203 6.08 -16.25 2.09
N TRP A 204 5.83 -15.07 2.68
CA TRP A 204 4.61 -14.27 2.44
C TRP A 204 4.77 -13.25 1.31
N SER A 205 5.98 -13.05 0.85
CA SER A 205 6.30 -12.25 -0.33
C SER A 205 7.54 -12.78 -1.02
N ALA A 206 7.71 -12.44 -2.30
CA ALA A 206 8.97 -12.69 -2.98
C ALA A 206 10.09 -11.84 -2.37
N PRO A 207 11.35 -12.32 -2.36
CA PRO A 207 12.49 -11.55 -1.89
C PRO A 207 12.71 -10.32 -2.79
N VAL A 208 13.15 -9.25 -2.15
CA VAL A 208 13.47 -7.97 -2.82
C VAL A 208 14.86 -7.56 -2.41
N GLU A 209 15.72 -7.28 -3.39
CA GLU A 209 17.04 -6.71 -3.13
C GLU A 209 16.90 -5.25 -2.69
N VAL A 210 17.54 -4.92 -1.58
CA VAL A 210 17.55 -3.57 -1.02
C VAL A 210 18.95 -2.96 -1.18
N PRO A 211 19.09 -1.88 -1.96
CA PRO A 211 20.37 -1.23 -2.21
C PRO A 211 21.02 -0.65 -0.92
N PRO A 212 22.35 -0.56 -0.84
CA PRO A 212 23.04 -0.06 0.35
C PRO A 212 22.53 1.30 0.83
N GLN A 213 22.36 2.27 -0.07
CA GLN A 213 21.88 3.61 0.28
C GLN A 213 20.46 3.60 0.90
N VAL A 214 19.62 2.64 0.52
CA VAL A 214 18.28 2.49 1.10
C VAL A 214 18.36 1.90 2.51
N ARG A 215 19.28 0.95 2.72
CA ARG A 215 19.57 0.38 4.06
C ARG A 215 20.13 1.42 5.02
N GLU A 216 21.03 2.28 4.55
CA GLU A 216 21.60 3.39 5.33
C GLU A 216 20.51 4.39 5.73
N ALA A 217 19.66 4.81 4.78
CA ALA A 217 18.53 5.70 5.07
C ALA A 217 17.54 5.08 6.05
N TYR A 218 17.26 3.78 5.92
CA TYR A 218 16.41 3.04 6.86
C TYR A 218 17.01 3.05 8.28
N ALA A 219 18.29 2.69 8.43
CA ALA A 219 18.95 2.66 9.72
C ALA A 219 18.92 4.05 10.40
N ALA A 220 19.23 5.09 9.64
CA ALA A 220 19.21 6.46 10.15
C ALA A 220 17.81 6.91 10.61
N LEU A 221 16.74 6.53 9.89
CA LEU A 221 15.38 6.83 10.30
C LEU A 221 14.92 6.02 11.51
N VAL A 222 15.35 4.76 11.64
CA VAL A 222 15.12 3.95 12.85
C VAL A 222 15.81 4.58 14.05
N ASP A 223 17.08 4.99 13.92
CA ASP A 223 17.85 5.66 14.97
C ASP A 223 17.24 7.03 15.35
N ALA A 224 16.62 7.72 14.39
CA ALA A 224 15.86 8.96 14.63
C ALA A 224 14.48 8.71 15.29
N GLY A 225 14.07 7.45 15.51
CA GLY A 225 12.87 7.08 16.26
C GLY A 225 11.61 6.84 15.43
N PHE A 226 11.68 6.75 14.10
CA PHE A 226 10.52 6.46 13.24
C PHE A 226 10.16 4.96 13.25
N THR A 227 9.82 4.41 14.41
CA THR A 227 9.65 2.97 14.66
C THR A 227 8.20 2.51 14.84
N ALA A 228 7.22 3.42 14.80
CA ALA A 228 5.82 3.16 15.16
C ALA A 228 5.15 2.04 14.33
N HIS A 229 5.63 1.78 13.12
CA HIS A 229 5.09 0.76 12.22
C HIS A 229 6.03 -0.42 11.99
N LEU A 230 7.09 -0.56 12.78
CA LEU A 230 7.93 -1.75 12.75
C LEU A 230 7.15 -3.00 13.23
N VAL A 231 7.53 -4.15 12.72
CA VAL A 231 7.01 -5.44 13.17
C VAL A 231 7.75 -5.83 14.44
N SER A 232 7.08 -5.78 15.59
CA SER A 232 7.67 -5.91 16.94
C SER A 232 8.43 -7.21 17.21
N SER A 233 8.27 -8.25 16.41
CA SER A 233 8.93 -9.55 16.53
C SER A 233 9.92 -9.82 15.39
N ALA A 234 10.37 -8.79 14.69
CA ALA A 234 11.28 -8.98 13.58
C ALA A 234 12.69 -9.30 14.10
N PRO A 235 13.36 -10.32 13.55
CA PRO A 235 14.80 -10.50 13.74
C PRO A 235 15.54 -9.28 13.19
N THR A 236 16.80 -9.11 13.61
CA THR A 236 17.71 -8.16 12.97
C THR A 236 17.64 -8.38 11.47
N LEU A 237 17.42 -7.31 10.70
CA LEU A 237 17.29 -7.44 9.26
C LEU A 237 18.56 -8.06 8.66
N PRO A 238 18.44 -8.89 7.61
CA PRO A 238 19.55 -9.70 7.08
C PRO A 238 20.57 -8.90 6.28
N TRP A 239 20.59 -7.58 6.43
CA TRP A 239 21.56 -6.70 5.76
C TRP A 239 22.28 -5.78 6.75
#